data_7fe97b78021d64d3c564f9d6ee59d642
#
_entry.id   7fe97b78021d64d3c564f9d6ee59d642
#
_cell.length_a   1.000
_cell.length_b   1.000
_cell.length_c   1.000
_cell.angle_alpha   90.00
_cell.angle_beta   90.00
_cell.angle_gamma   90.00
#
_symmetry.space_group_name_H-M   'P 1'
#
loop_
_entity.id
_entity.type
_entity.pdbx_description
1 polymer ?
#
loop_
_entity_poly.entity_id
_entity_poly.type
_entity_poly.pdbx_seq_one_letter_code
_entity_poly.pdbx_strand_id
1 'polypeptide(L)'
;LEKFADYQAQNLPYGKQRTLEIARAMATNPTLLLLDEPAAGMNPHETQALMDVISFIREHFGITILLIEHDMRLVSGICEELTVLNFGTVLAQGATSEVLNDPVVVKAYLGE
;
A
#
# COMPACT_ATOMS: atom_id res chain seq x y z
N LEU A 1 15.09 -4.87 -9.20
CA LEU A 1 15.14 -4.07 -10.46
C LEU A 1 16.49 -4.11 -11.18
N GLU A 2 17.55 -4.59 -10.56
CA GLU A 2 18.89 -4.58 -11.19
C GLU A 2 18.93 -5.24 -12.55
N LYS A 3 18.26 -6.38 -12.73
CA LYS A 3 18.20 -7.07 -14.02
C LYS A 3 17.48 -6.27 -15.10
N PHE A 4 16.75 -5.23 -14.72
CA PHE A 4 16.00 -4.39 -15.64
C PHE A 4 16.62 -3.01 -15.82
N ALA A 5 17.85 -2.80 -15.34
CA ALA A 5 18.49 -1.48 -15.34
C ALA A 5 18.53 -0.82 -16.72
N ASP A 6 18.70 -1.62 -17.78
CA ASP A 6 18.80 -1.12 -19.16
C ASP A 6 17.48 -1.14 -19.91
N TYR A 7 16.37 -1.51 -19.25
CA TYR A 7 15.05 -1.53 -19.85
C TYR A 7 14.44 -0.14 -19.84
N GLN A 8 13.69 0.17 -20.87
CA GLN A 8 12.81 1.34 -20.81
C GLN A 8 11.69 1.05 -19.82
N ALA A 9 11.27 2.05 -19.04
CA ALA A 9 10.24 1.89 -18.01
C ALA A 9 8.95 1.29 -18.57
N GLN A 10 8.51 1.72 -19.77
CA GLN A 10 7.30 1.21 -20.40
C GLN A 10 7.37 -0.27 -20.78
N ASN A 11 8.56 -0.85 -20.83
CA ASN A 11 8.79 -2.25 -21.19
C ASN A 11 8.92 -3.17 -19.98
N LEU A 12 8.80 -2.62 -18.76
CA LEU A 12 8.85 -3.42 -17.55
C LEU A 12 7.51 -4.15 -17.34
N PRO A 13 7.53 -5.34 -16.71
CA PRO A 13 6.29 -5.95 -16.22
C PRO A 13 5.55 -4.96 -15.30
N TYR A 14 4.22 -5.02 -15.27
CA TYR A 14 3.39 -4.06 -14.54
C TYR A 14 3.81 -3.89 -13.06
N GLY A 15 4.02 -5.00 -12.36
CA GLY A 15 4.46 -4.94 -10.96
C GLY A 15 5.81 -4.26 -10.79
N LYS A 16 6.71 -4.41 -11.77
CA LYS A 16 8.02 -3.77 -11.75
C LYS A 16 7.93 -2.28 -12.07
N GLN A 17 6.95 -1.87 -12.87
CA GLN A 17 6.68 -0.45 -13.11
C GLN A 17 6.26 0.24 -11.81
N ARG A 18 5.41 -0.40 -11.00
CA ARG A 18 5.02 0.13 -9.68
C ARG A 18 6.22 0.23 -8.74
N THR A 19 7.09 -0.78 -8.71
CA THR A 19 8.31 -0.74 -7.91
C THR A 19 9.22 0.41 -8.35
N LEU A 20 9.32 0.65 -9.65
CA LEU A 20 10.10 1.76 -10.18
C LEU A 20 9.53 3.12 -9.75
N GLU A 21 8.21 3.28 -9.77
CA GLU A 21 7.56 4.51 -9.32
C GLU A 21 7.91 4.82 -7.85
N ILE A 22 7.88 3.79 -7.01
CA ILE A 22 8.25 3.92 -5.60
C ILE A 22 9.72 4.28 -5.46
N ALA A 23 10.59 3.62 -6.22
CA ALA A 23 12.03 3.91 -6.22
C ALA A 23 12.31 5.36 -6.62
N ARG A 24 11.58 5.88 -7.62
CA ARG A 24 11.69 7.28 -8.04
C ARG A 24 11.32 8.22 -6.91
N ALA A 25 10.22 7.94 -6.22
CA ALA A 25 9.79 8.76 -5.09
C ALA A 25 10.84 8.71 -3.97
N MET A 26 11.42 7.55 -3.71
CA MET A 26 12.45 7.39 -2.69
C MET A 26 13.75 8.13 -3.03
N ALA A 27 14.03 8.34 -4.31
CA ALA A 27 15.20 9.11 -4.74
C ALA A 27 15.14 10.57 -4.31
N THR A 28 13.97 11.10 -3.95
CA THR A 28 13.83 12.45 -3.41
C THR A 28 14.18 12.54 -1.92
N ASN A 29 14.54 11.43 -1.31
CA ASN A 29 14.91 11.33 0.11
C ASN A 29 13.79 11.82 1.05
N PRO A 30 12.57 11.26 0.94
CA PRO A 30 11.40 11.76 1.67
C PRO A 30 11.38 11.33 3.13
N THR A 31 10.63 12.07 3.96
CA THR A 31 10.25 11.65 5.30
C THR A 31 8.83 11.08 5.33
N LEU A 32 8.04 11.40 4.30
CA LEU A 32 6.67 10.92 4.13
C LEU A 32 6.49 10.46 2.69
N LEU A 33 6.03 9.24 2.51
CA LEU A 33 5.69 8.67 1.21
C LEU A 33 4.19 8.50 1.11
N LEU A 34 3.59 9.02 0.04
CA LEU A 34 2.15 8.92 -0.22
C LEU A 34 1.93 7.91 -1.35
N LEU A 35 1.13 6.89 -1.08
CA LEU A 35 0.79 5.86 -2.05
C LEU A 35 -0.72 5.78 -2.24
N ASP A 36 -1.18 6.03 -3.47
CA ASP A 36 -2.61 6.02 -3.79
C ASP A 36 -2.94 4.78 -4.61
N GLU A 37 -3.63 3.83 -3.96
CA GLU A 37 -4.03 2.55 -4.55
C GLU A 37 -2.91 1.85 -5.32
N PRO A 38 -1.75 1.62 -4.69
CA PRO A 38 -0.59 1.09 -5.41
C PRO A 38 -0.78 -0.35 -5.91
N ALA A 39 -1.73 -1.10 -5.35
CA ALA A 39 -2.01 -2.48 -5.75
C ALA A 39 -3.06 -2.59 -6.85
N ALA A 40 -3.59 -1.47 -7.37
CA ALA A 40 -4.61 -1.50 -8.41
C ALA A 40 -4.13 -2.29 -9.64
N GLY A 41 -4.92 -3.26 -10.07
CA GLY A 41 -4.60 -4.07 -11.23
C GLY A 41 -3.60 -5.19 -11.01
N MET A 42 -3.14 -5.40 -9.79
CA MET A 42 -2.18 -6.45 -9.46
C MET A 42 -2.85 -7.78 -9.12
N ASN A 43 -2.20 -8.89 -9.48
CA ASN A 43 -2.60 -10.21 -9.01
C ASN A 43 -2.06 -10.43 -7.57
N PRO A 44 -2.49 -11.50 -6.86
CA PRO A 44 -2.04 -11.72 -5.48
C PRO A 44 -0.52 -11.85 -5.31
N HIS A 45 0.17 -12.42 -6.27
CA HIS A 45 1.62 -12.56 -6.22
C HIS A 45 2.30 -11.19 -6.31
N GLU A 46 1.85 -10.34 -7.22
CA GLU A 46 2.35 -8.98 -7.38
C GLU A 46 2.04 -8.12 -6.15
N THR A 47 0.85 -8.28 -5.59
CA THR A 47 0.45 -7.58 -4.36
C THR A 47 1.36 -7.96 -3.19
N GLN A 48 1.69 -9.24 -3.04
CA GLN A 48 2.61 -9.67 -1.99
C GLN A 48 4.00 -9.07 -2.17
N ALA A 49 4.51 -9.04 -3.39
CA ALA A 49 5.79 -8.42 -3.69
C ALA A 49 5.79 -6.92 -3.35
N LEU A 50 4.69 -6.23 -3.65
CA LEU A 50 4.51 -4.82 -3.30
C LEU A 50 4.51 -4.62 -1.80
N MET A 51 3.79 -5.47 -1.05
CA MET A 51 3.76 -5.42 0.41
C MET A 51 5.16 -5.56 1.00
N ASP A 52 5.96 -6.48 0.45
CA ASP A 52 7.33 -6.70 0.89
C ASP A 52 8.20 -5.45 0.65
N VAL A 53 8.04 -4.80 -0.50
CA VAL A 53 8.76 -3.57 -0.82
C VAL A 53 8.38 -2.45 0.15
N ILE A 54 7.10 -2.25 0.39
CA ILE A 54 6.61 -1.20 1.29
C ILE A 54 7.12 -1.41 2.72
N SER A 55 7.05 -2.64 3.21
CA SER A 55 7.55 -2.99 4.55
C SER A 55 9.05 -2.76 4.66
N PHE A 56 9.81 -3.16 3.65
CA PHE A 56 11.25 -2.95 3.60
C PHE A 56 11.61 -1.47 3.67
N ILE A 57 10.93 -0.64 2.87
CA ILE A 57 11.17 0.80 2.84
C ILE A 57 10.89 1.42 4.20
N ARG A 58 9.77 1.07 4.81
CA ARG A 58 9.39 1.61 6.12
C ARG A 58 10.42 1.25 7.18
N GLU A 59 10.82 0.01 7.24
CA GLU A 59 11.75 -0.48 8.27
C GLU A 59 13.18 0.00 8.04
N HIS A 60 13.63 -0.02 6.78
CA HIS A 60 15.01 0.29 6.45
C HIS A 60 15.29 1.79 6.47
N PHE A 61 14.37 2.60 5.96
CA PHE A 61 14.57 4.05 5.85
C PHE A 61 13.88 4.85 6.96
N GLY A 62 13.04 4.19 7.76
CA GLY A 62 12.36 4.86 8.88
C GLY A 62 11.40 5.95 8.48
N ILE A 63 10.82 5.89 7.28
CA ILE A 63 9.89 6.90 6.78
C ILE A 63 8.46 6.57 7.19
N THR A 64 7.61 7.59 7.20
CA THR A 64 6.17 7.44 7.39
C THR A 64 5.52 7.21 6.03
N ILE A 65 4.59 6.25 5.97
CA ILE A 65 3.87 5.95 4.74
C ILE A 65 2.39 6.14 4.97
N LEU A 66 1.76 6.98 4.12
CA LEU A 66 0.32 7.15 4.08
C LEU A 66 -0.20 6.44 2.82
N LEU A 67 -1.06 5.45 3.03
CA LEU A 67 -1.52 4.55 1.99
C LEU A 67 -3.04 4.68 1.84
N ILE A 68 -3.51 4.85 0.60
CA ILE A 68 -4.93 4.76 0.29
C ILE A 68 -5.13 3.42 -0.40
N GLU A 69 -5.99 2.57 0.14
CA GLU A 69 -6.19 1.23 -0.40
C GLU A 69 -7.55 0.67 0.02
N HIS A 70 -8.08 -0.26 -0.77
CA HIS A 70 -9.28 -1.02 -0.45
C HIS A 70 -9.03 -2.53 -0.46
N ASP A 71 -7.80 -2.94 -0.72
CA ASP A 71 -7.37 -4.34 -0.64
C ASP A 71 -7.13 -4.70 0.82
N MET A 72 -8.06 -5.44 1.42
CA MET A 72 -8.03 -5.76 2.85
C MET A 72 -6.83 -6.64 3.23
N ARG A 73 -6.37 -7.50 2.33
CA ARG A 73 -5.18 -8.32 2.57
C ARG A 73 -3.93 -7.45 2.74
N LEU A 74 -3.76 -6.49 1.85
CA LEU A 74 -2.64 -5.55 1.90
C LEU A 74 -2.72 -4.70 3.17
N VAL A 75 -3.89 -4.12 3.43
CA VAL A 75 -4.11 -3.24 4.57
C VAL A 75 -3.86 -3.98 5.88
N SER A 76 -4.41 -5.19 6.05
CA SER A 76 -4.22 -5.97 7.27
C SER A 76 -2.77 -6.43 7.44
N GLY A 77 -2.05 -6.60 6.35
CA GLY A 77 -0.69 -7.11 6.37
C GLY A 77 0.38 -6.08 6.69
N ILE A 78 0.18 -4.81 6.34
CA ILE A 78 1.25 -3.81 6.46
C ILE A 78 0.87 -2.53 7.20
N CYS A 79 -0.41 -2.24 7.41
CA CYS A 79 -0.83 -1.01 8.07
C CYS A 79 -0.90 -1.20 9.59
N GLU A 80 -0.37 -0.24 10.33
CA GLU A 80 -0.43 -0.24 11.80
C GLU A 80 -1.71 0.43 12.29
N GLU A 81 -2.14 1.48 11.60
CA GLU A 81 -3.33 2.24 11.93
C GLU A 81 -4.17 2.45 10.68
N LEU A 82 -5.48 2.49 10.85
CA LEU A 82 -6.43 2.74 9.78
C LEU A 82 -7.35 3.90 10.11
N THR A 83 -7.68 4.66 9.06
CA THR A 83 -8.83 5.57 9.07
C THR A 83 -9.74 5.08 7.95
N VAL A 84 -10.94 4.64 8.29
CA VAL A 84 -11.90 4.11 7.32
C VAL A 84 -12.90 5.18 6.93
N LEU A 85 -12.99 5.44 5.63
CA LEU A 85 -13.91 6.44 5.07
C LEU A 85 -15.06 5.76 4.34
N ASN A 86 -16.25 6.35 4.44
CA ASN A 86 -17.41 5.93 3.68
C ASN A 86 -18.20 7.19 3.29
N PHE A 87 -18.31 7.45 1.98
CA PHE A 87 -18.96 8.66 1.47
C PHE A 87 -18.41 9.95 2.11
N GLY A 88 -17.10 10.02 2.29
CA GLY A 88 -16.43 11.19 2.85
C GLY A 88 -16.52 11.33 4.37
N THR A 89 -17.12 10.36 5.05
CA THR A 89 -17.26 10.37 6.50
C THR A 89 -16.36 9.32 7.13
N VAL A 90 -15.71 9.67 8.23
CA VAL A 90 -14.88 8.71 8.98
C VAL A 90 -15.83 7.75 9.75
N LEU A 91 -15.75 6.46 9.41
CA LEU A 91 -16.50 5.41 10.11
C LEU A 91 -15.78 4.92 11.36
N ALA A 92 -14.47 4.80 11.27
CA ALA A 92 -13.65 4.25 12.34
C ALA A 92 -12.21 4.70 12.16
N GLN A 93 -11.47 4.77 13.25
CA GLN A 93 -10.06 5.14 13.24
C GLN A 93 -9.37 4.50 14.44
N GLY A 94 -8.18 3.97 14.24
CA GLY A 94 -7.40 3.37 15.29
C GLY A 94 -6.49 2.25 14.79
N ALA A 95 -6.07 1.38 15.71
CA ALA A 95 -5.22 0.24 15.37
C ALA A 95 -5.90 -0.67 14.35
N THR A 96 -5.13 -1.19 13.40
CA THR A 96 -5.66 -2.01 12.31
C THR A 96 -6.52 -3.17 12.80
N SER A 97 -6.04 -3.91 13.81
CA SER A 97 -6.79 -5.06 14.35
C SER A 97 -8.14 -4.67 14.94
N GLU A 98 -8.21 -3.53 15.60
CA GLU A 98 -9.45 -3.03 16.21
C GLU A 98 -10.42 -2.55 15.15
N VAL A 99 -9.92 -1.78 14.18
CA VAL A 99 -10.76 -1.21 13.12
C VAL A 99 -11.36 -2.29 12.23
N LEU A 100 -10.58 -3.31 11.87
CA LEU A 100 -11.07 -4.39 11.02
C LEU A 100 -12.07 -5.30 11.72
N ASN A 101 -12.14 -5.27 13.04
CA ASN A 101 -13.14 -6.00 13.82
C ASN A 101 -14.36 -5.15 14.19
N ASP A 102 -14.37 -3.87 13.86
CA ASP A 102 -15.49 -2.99 14.11
C ASP A 102 -16.69 -3.41 13.26
N PRO A 103 -17.87 -3.70 13.85
CA PRO A 103 -19.04 -4.13 13.09
C PRO A 103 -19.46 -3.16 11.98
N VAL A 104 -19.27 -1.88 12.17
CA VAL A 104 -19.62 -0.85 11.17
C VAL A 104 -18.71 -1.00 9.94
N VAL A 105 -17.42 -1.24 10.16
CA VAL A 105 -16.44 -1.45 9.09
C VAL A 105 -16.71 -2.77 8.36
N VAL A 106 -16.94 -3.84 9.10
CA VAL A 106 -17.25 -5.15 8.55
C VAL A 106 -18.46 -5.07 7.62
N LYS A 107 -19.53 -4.39 8.07
CA LYS A 107 -20.74 -4.22 7.26
C LYS A 107 -20.49 -3.40 6.00
N ALA A 108 -19.69 -2.33 6.09
CA ALA A 108 -19.46 -1.41 4.97
C ALA A 108 -18.53 -1.98 3.90
N TYR A 109 -17.50 -2.73 4.31
CA TYR A 109 -16.42 -3.13 3.41
C TYR A 109 -16.24 -4.63 3.24
N LEU A 110 -16.60 -5.42 4.23
CA LEU A 110 -16.37 -6.87 4.19
C LEU A 110 -17.63 -7.67 3.83
N GLY A 111 -18.75 -6.97 3.59
CA GLY A 111 -19.95 -7.57 3.02
C GLY A 111 -20.78 -8.40 4.00
N GLU A 112 -20.63 -8.17 5.28
CA GLU A 112 -21.36 -8.95 6.31
C GLU A 112 -22.52 -8.25 6.97
#